data_914972592023c974758649682b3197c0
#
_entry.id   914972592023c974758649682b3197c0
#
_cell.length_a   1.000
_cell.length_b   1.000
_cell.length_c   1.000
_cell.angle_alpha   90.00
_cell.angle_beta   90.00
_cell.angle_gamma   90.00
#
_symmetry.space_group_name_H-M   'P 1'
#
loop_
_entity.id
_entity.type
_entity.pdbx_description
1 polymer ?
#
loop_
_entity_poly.entity_id
_entity_poly.type
_entity_poly.pdbx_seq_one_letter_code
_entity_poly.pdbx_strand_id
1 'polypeptide(L)'
;MNLNTVTAVMHMNITFYYNKSKIQIFKVFSGTLDESIMMHSHTKNSYELHLIDDGRGVLHTVDNRYELSKNVLYVTGPNVLHKQTPDFEKPMHELCVYLRIPNLADNDELIRAFTSRTFWIGKSNAEIRRIFRQMVEADKGGTKWRESVFSSLALRLIVEMTGLYFPGNPISDISEQDTDLNENRSWILDQLFQEDCSSVTLGNFAERLGLSPRQAERIIKDYYGSSFKKLRYEAKMAMAATLLEKDDITVEECSVRCGYSSVTAFGTAFKQKYNVTPKTYQKSYKNAVNK
;
A
#
# COMPACT_ATOMS: atom_id res chain seq x y z
N MET A 1 32.35 3.08 -2.34
CA MET A 1 31.95 2.31 -1.16
C MET A 1 30.48 2.04 -1.30
N ASN A 2 30.10 0.82 -1.68
CA ASN A 2 28.71 0.41 -1.81
C ASN A 2 28.11 0.32 -0.40
N LEU A 3 27.30 1.30 -0.04
CA LEU A 3 26.38 1.18 1.09
C LEU A 3 25.27 0.21 0.62
N ASN A 4 25.38 -1.05 1.01
CA ASN A 4 24.30 -2.00 0.93
C ASN A 4 23.11 -1.40 1.69
N THR A 5 22.11 -0.95 0.97
CA THR A 5 20.84 -0.50 1.52
C THR A 5 20.14 -1.71 2.12
N VAL A 6 20.28 -1.89 3.43
CA VAL A 6 19.62 -2.96 4.18
C VAL A 6 18.14 -2.61 4.23
N THR A 7 17.35 -3.20 3.34
CA THR A 7 15.91 -3.17 3.41
C THR A 7 15.48 -4.13 4.52
N ALA A 8 15.16 -3.61 5.69
CA ALA A 8 14.63 -4.40 6.78
C ALA A 8 13.11 -4.53 6.62
N VAL A 9 12.67 -5.66 6.08
CA VAL A 9 11.25 -6.04 6.07
C VAL A 9 11.00 -6.98 7.24
N MET A 10 10.18 -6.54 8.18
CA MET A 10 9.85 -7.32 9.36
C MET A 10 8.39 -7.76 9.29
N HIS A 11 8.20 -9.05 8.98
CA HIS A 11 6.90 -9.68 9.10
C HIS A 11 6.62 -10.00 10.57
N MET A 12 5.48 -9.52 11.06
CA MET A 12 5.05 -9.70 12.44
C MET A 12 3.63 -10.26 12.45
N ASN A 13 3.26 -10.86 13.56
CA ASN A 13 1.86 -11.21 13.82
C ASN A 13 1.56 -10.84 15.27
N ILE A 14 1.61 -9.53 15.56
CA ILE A 14 1.34 -9.01 16.89
C ILE A 14 -0.12 -8.60 16.93
N THR A 15 -0.88 -9.20 17.84
CA THR A 15 -2.29 -8.89 18.07
C THR A 15 -2.48 -8.30 19.46
N PHE A 16 -3.18 -7.18 19.55
CA PHE A 16 -3.59 -6.59 20.82
C PHE A 16 -5.01 -6.03 20.73
N TYR A 17 -5.57 -5.69 21.90
CA TYR A 17 -6.92 -5.17 22.02
C TYR A 17 -6.89 -3.79 22.67
N TYR A 18 -7.72 -2.90 22.15
CA TYR A 18 -8.02 -1.62 22.77
C TYR A 18 -9.54 -1.44 22.79
N ASN A 19 -10.14 -1.23 23.98
CA ASN A 19 -11.58 -1.14 24.18
C ASN A 19 -12.41 -2.21 23.42
N LYS A 20 -11.93 -3.45 23.38
CA LYS A 20 -12.47 -4.59 22.63
C LYS A 20 -12.27 -4.54 21.10
N SER A 21 -11.77 -3.45 20.54
CA SER A 21 -11.31 -3.44 19.14
C SER A 21 -10.05 -4.27 19.02
N LYS A 22 -10.01 -5.15 18.02
CA LYS A 22 -8.83 -5.97 17.72
C LYS A 22 -7.92 -5.24 16.74
N ILE A 23 -6.66 -5.12 17.08
CA ILE A 23 -5.63 -4.47 16.25
C ILE A 23 -4.49 -5.45 16.03
N GLN A 24 -4.05 -5.55 14.78
CA GLN A 24 -2.97 -6.45 14.38
C GLN A 24 -1.88 -5.65 13.66
N ILE A 25 -0.62 -5.92 14.00
CA ILE A 25 0.55 -5.37 13.31
C ILE A 25 1.15 -6.49 12.47
N PHE A 26 1.15 -6.34 11.15
CA PHE A 26 1.68 -7.35 10.24
C PHE A 26 3.08 -7.06 9.74
N LYS A 27 3.41 -5.77 9.59
CA LYS A 27 4.67 -5.38 8.99
C LYS A 27 5.13 -4.05 9.55
N VAL A 28 6.42 -3.97 9.85
CA VAL A 28 7.15 -2.71 9.98
C VAL A 28 8.27 -2.75 8.96
N PHE A 29 8.39 -1.71 8.16
CA PHE A 29 9.35 -1.61 7.08
C PHE A 29 10.21 -0.36 7.27
N SER A 30 11.50 -0.49 6.97
CA SER A 30 12.44 0.61 6.85
C SER A 30 13.37 0.33 5.68
N GLY A 31 13.37 1.17 4.68
CA GLY A 31 14.23 0.94 3.53
C GLY A 31 14.18 2.08 2.51
N THR A 32 15.13 2.05 1.61
CA THR A 32 15.18 2.95 0.46
C THR A 32 14.43 2.33 -0.70
N LEU A 33 13.50 3.07 -1.27
CA LEU A 33 12.78 2.71 -2.49
C LEU A 33 13.58 3.23 -3.68
N ASP A 34 14.20 2.33 -4.40
CA ASP A 34 14.96 2.57 -5.64
C ASP A 34 14.17 2.16 -6.89
N GLU A 35 13.06 1.45 -6.70
CA GLU A 35 12.09 1.09 -7.73
C GLU A 35 10.68 1.54 -7.38
N SER A 36 9.83 1.71 -8.42
CA SER A 36 8.43 2.05 -8.22
C SER A 36 7.66 0.87 -7.61
N ILE A 37 6.91 1.15 -6.54
CA ILE A 37 5.92 0.21 -6.05
C ILE A 37 4.71 0.26 -6.98
N MET A 38 4.29 -0.91 -7.47
CA MET A 38 3.20 -1.03 -8.44
C MET A 38 1.86 -0.53 -7.86
N MET A 39 0.94 -0.17 -8.75
CA MET A 39 -0.41 0.21 -8.35
C MET A 39 -1.10 -0.95 -7.64
N HIS A 40 -1.47 -0.76 -6.39
CA HIS A 40 -2.13 -1.74 -5.54
C HIS A 40 -3.13 -1.07 -4.59
N SER A 41 -3.87 -1.87 -3.87
CA SER A 41 -4.76 -1.41 -2.79
C SER A 41 -4.80 -2.46 -1.69
N HIS A 42 -5.24 -2.05 -0.51
CA HIS A 42 -5.34 -2.94 0.64
C HIS A 42 -6.76 -3.48 0.82
N THR A 43 -6.86 -4.64 1.48
CA THR A 43 -8.13 -5.28 1.81
C THR A 43 -8.91 -4.47 2.86
N LYS A 44 -10.16 -4.84 3.03
CA LYS A 44 -11.02 -4.28 4.08
C LYS A 44 -10.31 -4.34 5.44
N ASN A 45 -10.37 -3.24 6.17
CA ASN A 45 -9.78 -3.09 7.51
C ASN A 45 -8.24 -3.04 7.58
N SER A 46 -7.55 -2.94 6.46
CA SER A 46 -6.09 -2.84 6.37
C SER A 46 -5.64 -1.41 6.08
N TYR A 47 -4.61 -0.97 6.79
CA TYR A 47 -4.08 0.40 6.73
C TYR A 47 -2.55 0.36 6.66
N GLU A 48 -1.97 1.02 5.68
CA GLU A 48 -0.53 1.32 5.66
C GLU A 48 -0.29 2.79 6.01
N LEU A 49 0.60 3.01 6.97
CA LEU A 49 1.04 4.32 7.41
C LEU A 49 2.48 4.51 6.93
N HIS A 50 2.70 5.51 6.10
CA HIS A 50 3.97 5.75 5.41
C HIS A 50 4.57 7.08 5.87
N LEU A 51 5.81 7.05 6.35
CA LEU A 51 6.59 8.22 6.69
C LEU A 51 7.81 8.30 5.77
N ILE A 52 7.94 9.39 5.02
CA ILE A 52 9.14 9.66 4.24
C ILE A 52 10.20 10.27 5.16
N ASP A 53 11.23 9.49 5.49
CA ASP A 53 12.31 9.93 6.41
C ASP A 53 13.38 10.72 5.68
N ASP A 54 13.65 10.41 4.40
CA ASP A 54 14.52 11.20 3.51
C ASP A 54 14.19 10.94 2.03
N GLY A 55 14.80 11.70 1.13
CA GLY A 55 14.58 11.58 -0.30
C GLY A 55 13.29 12.24 -0.79
N ARG A 56 12.88 11.90 -1.99
CA ARG A 56 11.67 12.42 -2.63
C ARG A 56 11.10 11.45 -3.66
N GLY A 57 9.84 11.66 -4.01
CA GLY A 57 9.12 10.84 -4.98
C GLY A 57 7.70 11.33 -5.17
N VAL A 58 6.85 10.47 -5.71
CA VAL A 58 5.46 10.79 -6.01
C VAL A 58 4.55 9.65 -5.59
N LEU A 59 3.49 9.97 -4.87
CA LEU A 59 2.36 9.10 -4.64
C LEU A 59 1.28 9.38 -5.70
N HIS A 60 0.89 8.36 -6.43
CA HIS A 60 -0.23 8.42 -7.37
C HIS A 60 -1.42 7.68 -6.75
N THR A 61 -2.57 8.32 -6.76
CA THR A 61 -3.87 7.69 -6.55
C THR A 61 -4.65 7.68 -7.86
N VAL A 62 -5.88 7.17 -7.88
CA VAL A 62 -6.69 7.15 -9.11
C VAL A 62 -6.87 8.56 -9.70
N ASP A 63 -7.13 9.54 -8.83
CA ASP A 63 -7.55 10.89 -9.24
C ASP A 63 -6.47 11.95 -9.03
N ASN A 64 -5.44 11.66 -8.24
CA ASN A 64 -4.49 12.67 -7.80
C ASN A 64 -3.04 12.18 -7.79
N ARG A 65 -2.15 13.18 -7.85
CA ARG A 65 -0.71 13.01 -7.70
C ARG A 65 -0.23 13.89 -6.56
N TYR A 66 0.58 13.32 -5.64
CA TYR A 66 1.11 14.02 -4.48
C TYR A 66 2.63 13.93 -4.44
N GLU A 67 3.29 15.05 -4.29
CA GLU A 67 4.74 15.11 -4.11
C GLU A 67 5.12 14.57 -2.72
N LEU A 68 6.01 13.60 -2.70
CA LEU A 68 6.57 13.03 -1.48
C LEU A 68 7.95 13.61 -1.21
N SER A 69 8.17 14.02 0.02
CA SER A 69 9.46 14.55 0.48
C SER A 69 9.62 14.30 1.98
N LYS A 70 10.80 14.55 2.50
CA LYS A 70 11.10 14.39 3.93
C LYS A 70 10.00 14.95 4.84
N ASN A 71 9.62 14.15 5.83
CA ASN A 71 8.55 14.40 6.80
C ASN A 71 7.12 14.39 6.23
N VAL A 72 6.92 14.05 4.97
CA VAL A 72 5.58 13.71 4.50
C VAL A 72 5.14 12.41 5.16
N LEU A 73 3.93 12.40 5.65
CA LEU A 73 3.24 11.27 6.24
C LEU A 73 1.93 11.06 5.49
N TYR A 74 1.61 9.82 5.15
CA TYR A 74 0.32 9.51 4.56
C TYR A 74 -0.15 8.12 4.98
N VAL A 75 -1.45 7.91 4.83
CA VAL A 75 -2.14 6.66 5.13
C VAL A 75 -2.89 6.21 3.90
N THR A 76 -2.74 4.94 3.55
CA THR A 76 -3.54 4.24 2.56
C THR A 76 -4.29 3.11 3.24
N GLY A 77 -5.59 3.24 3.32
CA GLY A 77 -6.50 2.28 3.93
C GLY A 77 -7.23 1.43 2.90
N PRO A 78 -8.36 0.83 3.30
CA PRO A 78 -9.13 -0.08 2.46
C PRO A 78 -9.49 0.51 1.10
N ASN A 79 -9.24 -0.28 0.04
CA ASN A 79 -9.62 0.04 -1.35
C ASN A 79 -9.00 1.32 -1.94
N VAL A 80 -8.02 1.94 -1.29
CA VAL A 80 -7.29 3.08 -1.84
C VAL A 80 -6.25 2.57 -2.83
N LEU A 81 -6.56 2.68 -4.13
CA LEU A 81 -5.60 2.37 -5.19
C LEU A 81 -4.49 3.42 -5.22
N HIS A 82 -3.24 2.96 -5.04
CA HIS A 82 -2.09 3.85 -4.99
C HIS A 82 -0.81 3.19 -5.55
N LYS A 83 0.12 4.03 -5.98
CA LYS A 83 1.43 3.69 -6.50
C LYS A 83 2.44 4.69 -5.97
N GLN A 84 3.62 4.22 -5.58
CA GLN A 84 4.76 5.08 -5.25
C GLN A 84 5.79 5.05 -6.37
N THR A 85 6.30 6.21 -6.74
CA THR A 85 7.40 6.35 -7.69
C THR A 85 8.50 7.17 -7.03
N PRO A 86 9.69 6.60 -6.75
CA PRO A 86 10.81 7.34 -6.21
C PRO A 86 11.42 8.28 -7.26
N ASP A 87 12.07 9.33 -6.80
CA ASP A 87 13.00 10.09 -7.60
C ASP A 87 14.31 9.29 -7.70
N PHE A 88 14.79 9.02 -8.90
CA PHE A 88 15.97 8.16 -9.10
C PHE A 88 17.29 8.86 -8.74
N GLU A 89 17.32 10.19 -8.72
CA GLU A 89 18.50 10.94 -8.28
C GLU A 89 18.55 11.05 -6.74
N LYS A 90 17.38 11.07 -6.11
CA LYS A 90 17.24 11.16 -4.67
C LYS A 90 16.17 10.19 -4.14
N PRO A 91 16.45 8.86 -4.16
CA PRO A 91 15.48 7.84 -3.76
C PRO A 91 14.92 8.06 -2.37
N MET A 92 13.63 7.72 -2.20
CA MET A 92 12.96 7.86 -0.91
C MET A 92 13.45 6.82 0.08
N HIS A 93 13.83 7.27 1.28
CA HIS A 93 13.89 6.40 2.45
C HIS A 93 12.56 6.46 3.19
N GLU A 94 11.92 5.31 3.33
CA GLU A 94 10.59 5.18 3.89
C GLU A 94 10.58 4.33 5.15
N LEU A 95 9.75 4.73 6.10
CA LEU A 95 9.32 3.94 7.23
C LEU A 95 7.83 3.65 7.05
N CYS A 96 7.43 2.38 7.11
CA CYS A 96 6.04 1.98 6.91
C CYS A 96 5.58 1.04 8.04
N VAL A 97 4.35 1.24 8.49
CA VAL A 97 3.66 0.36 9.44
C VAL A 97 2.36 -0.13 8.83
N TYR A 98 2.22 -1.45 8.72
CA TYR A 98 1.02 -2.09 8.23
C TYR A 98 0.17 -2.60 9.40
N LEU A 99 -1.02 -2.03 9.53
CA LEU A 99 -2.00 -2.36 10.56
C LEU A 99 -3.25 -2.98 9.95
N ARG A 100 -3.90 -3.83 10.72
CA ARG A 100 -5.24 -4.34 10.43
C ARG A 100 -6.13 -4.21 11.66
N ILE A 101 -7.37 -3.80 11.42
CA ILE A 101 -8.39 -3.64 12.47
C ILE A 101 -9.62 -4.47 12.08
N PRO A 102 -9.55 -5.81 12.26
CA PRO A 102 -10.59 -6.72 11.76
C PRO A 102 -11.90 -6.63 12.53
N ASN A 103 -11.82 -6.23 13.78
CA ASN A 103 -12.99 -6.06 14.64
C ASN A 103 -12.93 -4.69 15.32
N LEU A 104 -13.90 -3.86 15.03
CA LEU A 104 -14.11 -2.53 15.59
C LEU A 104 -15.27 -2.59 16.61
N ALA A 105 -14.96 -2.26 17.85
CA ALA A 105 -15.99 -2.22 18.90
C ALA A 105 -16.89 -0.97 18.77
N ASP A 106 -18.18 -1.13 19.05
CA ASP A 106 -19.18 -0.06 18.90
C ASP A 106 -18.88 1.21 19.69
N ASN A 107 -18.22 1.09 20.84
CA ASN A 107 -17.93 2.19 21.76
C ASN A 107 -16.49 2.68 21.68
N ASP A 108 -15.75 2.34 20.62
CA ASP A 108 -14.35 2.74 20.48
C ASP A 108 -14.20 3.97 19.58
N GLU A 109 -14.41 5.14 20.17
CA GLU A 109 -14.34 6.42 19.46
C GLU A 109 -12.97 6.66 18.80
N LEU A 110 -11.87 6.28 19.46
CA LEU A 110 -10.52 6.46 18.92
C LEU A 110 -10.32 5.66 17.63
N ILE A 111 -10.64 4.37 17.67
CA ILE A 111 -10.43 3.48 16.53
C ILE A 111 -11.42 3.83 15.40
N ARG A 112 -12.66 4.20 15.73
CA ARG A 112 -13.64 4.72 14.76
C ARG A 112 -13.12 5.99 14.08
N ALA A 113 -12.58 6.92 14.84
CA ALA A 113 -12.00 8.15 14.29
C ALA A 113 -10.82 7.85 13.37
N PHE A 114 -9.91 6.97 13.76
CA PHE A 114 -8.79 6.56 12.92
C PHE A 114 -9.28 5.90 11.62
N THR A 115 -10.21 4.96 11.70
CA THR A 115 -10.72 4.20 10.55
C THR A 115 -11.68 4.99 9.65
N SER A 116 -12.19 6.13 10.10
CA SER A 116 -13.08 6.99 9.31
C SER A 116 -12.42 7.60 8.08
N ARG A 117 -11.08 7.62 8.04
CA ARG A 117 -10.32 8.10 6.88
C ARG A 117 -9.55 6.96 6.25
N THR A 118 -9.93 6.60 5.04
CA THR A 118 -9.21 5.60 4.24
C THR A 118 -7.99 6.19 3.54
N PHE A 119 -7.95 7.50 3.34
CA PHE A 119 -6.80 8.22 2.78
C PHE A 119 -6.58 9.55 3.51
N TRP A 120 -5.33 9.81 3.84
CA TRP A 120 -4.88 11.10 4.37
C TRP A 120 -3.40 11.32 4.02
N ILE A 121 -3.03 12.56 3.72
CA ILE A 121 -1.65 12.97 3.47
C ILE A 121 -1.37 14.35 4.08
N GLY A 122 -0.20 14.51 4.70
CA GLY A 122 0.20 15.75 5.34
C GLY A 122 1.64 15.70 5.87
N LYS A 123 1.95 16.60 6.79
CA LYS A 123 3.27 16.63 7.46
C LYS A 123 3.20 15.89 8.81
N SER A 124 4.21 15.07 9.07
CA SER A 124 4.40 14.40 10.37
C SER A 124 4.84 15.41 11.43
N ASN A 125 4.46 15.16 12.68
CA ASN A 125 5.02 15.83 13.85
C ASN A 125 6.26 15.08 14.39
N ALA A 126 6.95 15.66 15.39
CA ALA A 126 8.14 15.06 15.97
C ALA A 126 7.86 13.73 16.68
N GLU A 127 6.67 13.61 17.31
CA GLU A 127 6.28 12.42 18.06
C GLU A 127 6.03 11.24 17.11
N ILE A 128 5.32 11.43 16.02
CA ILE A 128 5.10 10.38 15.00
C ILE A 128 6.43 9.88 14.46
N ARG A 129 7.35 10.78 14.11
CA ARG A 129 8.69 10.38 13.63
C ARG A 129 9.46 9.58 14.67
N ARG A 130 9.31 9.93 15.95
CA ARG A 130 9.92 9.18 17.07
C ARG A 130 9.34 7.78 17.19
N ILE A 131 8.01 7.65 17.10
CA ILE A 131 7.31 6.36 17.18
C ILE A 131 7.75 5.42 16.06
N PHE A 132 7.79 5.89 14.82
CA PHE A 132 8.24 5.08 13.68
C PHE A 132 9.66 4.56 13.89
N ARG A 133 10.59 5.41 14.32
CA ARG A 133 11.98 4.99 14.59
C ARG A 133 12.06 4.00 15.73
N GLN A 134 11.31 4.19 16.81
CA GLN A 134 11.25 3.25 17.93
C GLN A 134 10.71 1.88 17.49
N MET A 135 9.72 1.82 16.60
CA MET A 135 9.22 0.56 16.03
C MET A 135 10.32 -0.17 15.25
N VAL A 136 11.07 0.55 14.40
CA VAL A 136 12.19 -0.03 13.65
C VAL A 136 13.31 -0.51 14.57
N GLU A 137 13.62 0.21 15.64
CA GLU A 137 14.67 -0.15 16.62
C GLU A 137 14.26 -1.32 17.52
N ALA A 138 12.99 -1.38 17.94
CA ALA A 138 12.49 -2.40 18.85
C ALA A 138 12.64 -3.84 18.31
N ASP A 139 12.70 -4.01 17.00
CA ASP A 139 12.91 -5.30 16.39
C ASP A 139 14.36 -5.78 16.46
N LYS A 140 15.31 -4.85 16.38
CA LYS A 140 16.75 -5.17 16.45
C LYS A 140 17.20 -5.69 17.82
N GLY A 141 16.45 -5.38 18.85
CA GLY A 141 16.85 -5.62 20.25
C GLY A 141 16.44 -6.95 20.88
N GLY A 142 15.59 -7.77 20.24
CA GLY A 142 15.18 -9.10 20.71
C GLY A 142 14.58 -9.12 22.13
N THR A 143 13.80 -8.10 22.52
CA THR A 143 13.34 -7.96 23.91
C THR A 143 12.26 -8.98 24.28
N LYS A 144 12.28 -9.48 25.53
CA LYS A 144 11.24 -10.35 26.11
C LYS A 144 9.82 -9.74 25.99
N TRP A 145 9.74 -8.41 25.95
CA TRP A 145 8.48 -7.65 25.93
C TRP A 145 8.15 -7.05 24.56
N ARG A 146 8.69 -7.62 23.48
CA ARG A 146 8.56 -7.13 22.11
C ARG A 146 7.12 -6.82 21.74
N GLU A 147 6.18 -7.74 21.94
CA GLU A 147 4.77 -7.55 21.62
C GLU A 147 4.15 -6.37 22.39
N SER A 148 4.46 -6.22 23.67
CA SER A 148 3.96 -5.10 24.48
C SER A 148 4.52 -3.76 24.01
N VAL A 149 5.79 -3.71 23.61
CA VAL A 149 6.41 -2.51 23.05
C VAL A 149 5.73 -2.11 21.75
N PHE A 150 5.58 -3.05 20.81
CA PHE A 150 4.91 -2.77 19.53
C PHE A 150 3.45 -2.37 19.71
N SER A 151 2.71 -3.04 20.59
CA SER A 151 1.30 -2.71 20.88
C SER A 151 1.14 -1.29 21.42
N SER A 152 2.01 -0.89 22.35
CA SER A 152 1.99 0.47 22.92
C SER A 152 2.36 1.54 21.88
N LEU A 153 3.36 1.28 21.02
CA LEU A 153 3.78 2.19 19.98
C LEU A 153 2.70 2.30 18.88
N ALA A 154 2.05 1.20 18.50
CA ALA A 154 0.97 1.22 17.51
C ALA A 154 -0.25 1.98 18.01
N LEU A 155 -0.65 1.77 19.29
CA LEU A 155 -1.74 2.53 19.87
C LEU A 155 -1.41 4.02 19.92
N ARG A 156 -0.20 4.38 20.33
CA ARG A 156 0.25 5.77 20.34
C ARG A 156 0.27 6.37 18.94
N LEU A 157 0.70 5.62 17.92
CA LEU A 157 0.67 6.06 16.52
C LEU A 157 -0.77 6.34 16.06
N ILE A 158 -1.73 5.48 16.40
CA ILE A 158 -3.15 5.67 16.09
C ILE A 158 -3.66 6.97 16.74
N VAL A 159 -3.33 7.22 18.02
CA VAL A 159 -3.71 8.47 18.72
C VAL A 159 -3.17 9.69 18.00
N GLU A 160 -1.88 9.72 17.69
CA GLU A 160 -1.24 10.85 17.01
C GLU A 160 -1.80 11.09 15.61
N MET A 161 -2.05 10.01 14.86
CA MET A 161 -2.68 10.09 13.53
C MET A 161 -4.09 10.66 13.60
N THR A 162 -4.89 10.20 14.56
CA THR A 162 -6.24 10.71 14.76
C THR A 162 -6.24 12.21 15.11
N GLY A 163 -5.27 12.64 15.91
CA GLY A 163 -5.06 14.06 16.18
C GLY A 163 -4.75 14.91 14.94
N LEU A 164 -4.03 14.33 13.95
CA LEU A 164 -3.79 14.99 12.66
C LEU A 164 -5.02 15.02 11.75
N TYR A 165 -5.87 14.00 11.83
CA TYR A 165 -7.10 13.94 11.04
C TYR A 165 -8.11 15.02 11.42
N PHE A 166 -8.15 15.39 12.71
CA PHE A 166 -9.15 16.27 13.29
C PHE A 166 -8.50 17.40 14.13
N PRO A 167 -7.74 18.31 13.50
CA PRO A 167 -7.10 19.39 14.23
C PRO A 167 -8.17 20.33 14.85
N GLY A 168 -8.34 20.22 16.17
CA GLY A 168 -9.17 21.18 16.95
C GLY A 168 -10.66 20.86 17.07
N ASN A 169 -11.15 19.67 16.67
CA ASN A 169 -12.55 19.29 16.84
C ASN A 169 -12.75 17.94 17.55
N PRO A 170 -13.74 17.82 18.46
CA PRO A 170 -14.21 16.53 18.92
C PRO A 170 -14.99 15.82 17.80
N ILE A 171 -14.88 14.50 17.82
CA ILE A 171 -15.43 13.60 16.81
C ILE A 171 -16.94 13.51 17.00
N SER A 172 -17.74 13.87 15.99
CA SER A 172 -19.15 13.56 15.92
C SER A 172 -19.50 12.93 14.57
N ASP A 173 -20.27 11.84 14.64
CA ASP A 173 -20.92 11.11 13.54
C ASP A 173 -20.05 10.28 12.58
N ILE A 174 -19.94 8.98 12.89
CA ILE A 174 -19.40 7.96 12.01
C ILE A 174 -20.42 6.83 11.83
N SER A 175 -20.82 6.57 10.58
CA SER A 175 -21.73 5.48 10.22
C SER A 175 -21.04 4.11 10.13
N GLU A 176 -21.73 3.07 10.53
CA GLU A 176 -21.27 1.69 10.60
C GLU A 176 -21.19 0.99 9.24
N GLN A 177 -20.18 0.12 9.06
CA GLN A 177 -20.27 -1.03 8.16
C GLN A 177 -19.53 -2.24 8.75
N ASP A 178 -20.27 -3.32 8.85
CA ASP A 178 -19.91 -4.60 9.47
C ASP A 178 -19.33 -5.59 8.45
N THR A 179 -18.36 -6.43 8.83
CA THR A 179 -18.36 -7.89 8.60
C THR A 179 -17.03 -8.59 8.88
N ASP A 180 -17.17 -9.70 9.58
CA ASP A 180 -16.17 -10.68 9.98
C ASP A 180 -15.82 -11.62 8.80
N LEU A 181 -14.52 -11.83 8.48
CA LEU A 181 -14.03 -12.95 7.67
C LEU A 181 -12.55 -13.25 7.96
N ASN A 182 -12.28 -14.50 8.17
CA ASN A 182 -11.05 -15.29 8.34
C ASN A 182 -9.70 -14.53 8.17
N GLU A 183 -9.10 -14.20 9.29
CA GLU A 183 -7.94 -13.29 9.47
C GLU A 183 -6.72 -13.63 8.63
N ASN A 184 -6.42 -14.91 8.42
CA ASN A 184 -5.27 -15.34 7.63
C ASN A 184 -5.44 -15.12 6.12
N ARG A 185 -6.67 -15.09 5.62
CA ARG A 185 -6.94 -14.99 4.17
C ARG A 185 -6.72 -13.59 3.63
N SER A 186 -7.03 -12.54 4.38
CA SER A 186 -6.84 -11.17 3.90
C SER A 186 -5.38 -10.77 3.79
N TRP A 187 -4.52 -11.23 4.70
CA TRP A 187 -3.08 -11.00 4.61
C TRP A 187 -2.46 -11.69 3.37
N ILE A 188 -2.87 -12.93 3.08
CA ILE A 188 -2.43 -13.65 1.87
C ILE A 188 -2.89 -12.89 0.61
N LEU A 189 -4.11 -12.32 0.62
CA LEU A 189 -4.62 -11.51 -0.48
C LEU A 189 -3.76 -10.28 -0.73
N ASP A 190 -3.45 -9.52 0.32
CA ASP A 190 -2.61 -8.32 0.21
C ASP A 190 -1.20 -8.67 -0.29
N GLN A 191 -0.59 -9.74 0.22
CA GLN A 191 0.72 -10.22 -0.21
C GLN A 191 0.73 -10.63 -1.68
N LEU A 192 -0.26 -11.37 -2.15
CA LEU A 192 -0.34 -11.82 -3.54
C LEU A 192 -0.48 -10.68 -4.53
N PHE A 193 -1.15 -9.59 -4.14
CA PHE A 193 -1.26 -8.40 -4.99
C PHE A 193 -0.03 -7.50 -4.92
N GLN A 194 0.75 -7.56 -3.85
CA GLN A 194 2.03 -6.84 -3.73
C GLN A 194 3.16 -7.51 -4.52
N GLU A 195 3.19 -8.86 -4.59
CA GLU A 195 4.35 -9.57 -5.16
C GLU A 195 4.37 -9.62 -6.70
N ASP A 196 3.31 -9.83 -7.39
CA ASP A 196 3.16 -9.74 -8.86
C ASP A 196 1.76 -10.13 -9.36
N CYS A 197 0.80 -9.27 -9.16
CA CYS A 197 -0.57 -9.49 -9.64
C CYS A 197 -0.65 -9.71 -11.17
N SER A 198 0.38 -9.29 -11.94
CA SER A 198 0.39 -9.44 -13.40
C SER A 198 0.55 -10.89 -13.85
N SER A 199 1.28 -11.72 -13.09
CA SER A 199 1.57 -13.13 -13.40
C SER A 199 0.60 -14.12 -12.75
N VAL A 200 -0.05 -13.75 -11.64
CA VAL A 200 -0.94 -14.63 -10.89
C VAL A 200 -2.24 -14.90 -11.64
N THR A 201 -2.66 -16.16 -11.71
CA THR A 201 -3.99 -16.56 -12.23
C THR A 201 -4.98 -16.75 -11.08
N LEU A 202 -6.27 -16.67 -11.36
CA LEU A 202 -7.30 -16.96 -10.35
C LEU A 202 -7.20 -18.39 -9.80
N GLY A 203 -6.74 -19.34 -10.63
CA GLY A 203 -6.51 -20.73 -10.19
C GLY A 203 -5.38 -20.83 -9.17
N ASN A 204 -4.21 -20.30 -9.48
CA ASN A 204 -3.06 -20.28 -8.56
C ASN A 204 -3.38 -19.52 -7.27
N PHE A 205 -4.15 -18.45 -7.40
CA PHE A 205 -4.62 -17.68 -6.26
C PHE A 205 -5.56 -18.50 -5.36
N ALA A 206 -6.53 -19.19 -5.94
CA ALA A 206 -7.46 -20.04 -5.21
C ALA A 206 -6.74 -21.21 -4.51
N GLU A 207 -5.78 -21.83 -5.21
CA GLU A 207 -4.95 -22.94 -4.67
C GLU A 207 -4.15 -22.51 -3.43
N ARG A 208 -3.49 -21.34 -3.48
CA ARG A 208 -2.75 -20.78 -2.32
C ARG A 208 -3.64 -20.50 -1.11
N LEU A 209 -4.91 -20.22 -1.34
CA LEU A 209 -5.91 -20.00 -0.29
C LEU A 209 -6.62 -21.28 0.18
N GLY A 210 -6.39 -22.42 -0.47
CA GLY A 210 -7.13 -23.66 -0.23
C GLY A 210 -8.63 -23.52 -0.59
N LEU A 211 -8.95 -22.76 -1.65
CA LEU A 211 -10.29 -22.42 -2.10
C LEU A 211 -10.55 -22.90 -3.52
N SER A 212 -11.84 -23.06 -3.87
CA SER A 212 -12.21 -23.13 -5.28
C SER A 212 -12.10 -21.75 -5.96
N PRO A 213 -11.87 -21.67 -7.30
CA PRO A 213 -11.82 -20.40 -8.02
C PRO A 213 -13.06 -19.52 -7.81
N ARG A 214 -14.23 -20.13 -7.70
CA ARG A 214 -15.50 -19.40 -7.43
C ARG A 214 -15.53 -18.76 -6.04
N GLN A 215 -15.01 -19.45 -5.03
CA GLN A 215 -14.89 -18.89 -3.68
C GLN A 215 -13.84 -17.77 -3.63
N ALA A 216 -12.70 -17.96 -4.32
CA ALA A 216 -11.66 -16.95 -4.42
C ALA A 216 -12.18 -15.66 -5.11
N GLU A 217 -12.89 -15.79 -6.24
CA GLU A 217 -13.49 -14.64 -6.94
C GLU A 217 -14.50 -13.89 -6.05
N ARG A 218 -15.33 -14.62 -5.28
CA ARG A 218 -16.27 -14.01 -4.33
C ARG A 218 -15.53 -13.23 -3.25
N ILE A 219 -14.51 -13.83 -2.64
CA ILE A 219 -13.70 -13.17 -1.61
C ILE A 219 -13.02 -11.91 -2.16
N ILE A 220 -12.43 -11.99 -3.34
CA ILE A 220 -11.81 -10.83 -4.00
C ILE A 220 -12.84 -9.73 -4.19
N LYS A 221 -14.02 -10.06 -4.68
CA LYS A 221 -15.09 -9.08 -4.90
C LYS A 221 -15.56 -8.45 -3.59
N ASP A 222 -15.68 -9.25 -2.52
CA ASP A 222 -16.10 -8.78 -1.19
C ASP A 222 -15.02 -7.87 -0.55
N TYR A 223 -13.72 -8.19 -0.75
CA TYR A 223 -12.60 -7.43 -0.15
C TYR A 223 -12.17 -6.20 -0.95
N TYR A 224 -12.16 -6.30 -2.28
CA TYR A 224 -11.67 -5.22 -3.17
C TYR A 224 -12.78 -4.49 -3.92
N GLY A 225 -14.04 -4.87 -3.75
CA GLY A 225 -15.16 -4.31 -4.50
C GLY A 225 -15.07 -4.53 -6.01
N SER A 226 -14.17 -5.44 -6.45
CA SER A 226 -13.83 -5.61 -7.86
C SER A 226 -13.55 -7.07 -8.20
N SER A 227 -13.63 -7.44 -9.51
CA SER A 227 -13.27 -8.79 -9.94
C SER A 227 -11.75 -8.98 -10.02
N PHE A 228 -11.26 -10.22 -9.86
CA PHE A 228 -9.86 -10.57 -10.07
C PHE A 228 -9.34 -10.11 -11.44
N LYS A 229 -10.15 -10.31 -12.48
CA LYS A 229 -9.82 -9.88 -13.85
C LYS A 229 -9.57 -8.37 -13.94
N LYS A 230 -10.39 -7.57 -13.27
CA LYS A 230 -10.24 -6.11 -13.27
C LYS A 230 -9.02 -5.67 -12.47
N LEU A 231 -8.79 -6.23 -11.27
CA LEU A 231 -7.60 -5.95 -10.48
C LEU A 231 -6.32 -6.29 -11.23
N ARG A 232 -6.28 -7.48 -11.85
CA ARG A 232 -5.16 -7.91 -12.67
C ARG A 232 -4.93 -7.00 -13.89
N TYR A 233 -5.99 -6.55 -14.54
CA TYR A 233 -5.89 -5.58 -15.64
C TYR A 233 -5.28 -4.26 -15.16
N GLU A 234 -5.74 -3.71 -14.04
CA GLU A 234 -5.22 -2.48 -13.46
C GLU A 234 -3.73 -2.60 -13.10
N ALA A 235 -3.34 -3.70 -12.45
CA ALA A 235 -1.94 -3.98 -12.14
C ALA A 235 -1.07 -4.08 -13.38
N LYS A 236 -1.51 -4.80 -14.42
CA LYS A 236 -0.79 -4.87 -15.70
C LYS A 236 -0.62 -3.51 -16.37
N MET A 237 -1.63 -2.66 -16.35
CA MET A 237 -1.57 -1.33 -16.93
C MET A 237 -0.64 -0.40 -16.14
N ALA A 238 -0.65 -0.50 -14.82
CA ALA A 238 0.26 0.25 -13.96
C ALA A 238 1.73 -0.16 -14.20
N MET A 239 2.00 -1.48 -14.28
CA MET A 239 3.31 -2.01 -14.66
C MET A 239 3.75 -1.49 -16.04
N ALA A 240 2.87 -1.53 -17.02
CA ALA A 240 3.15 -1.03 -18.37
C ALA A 240 3.56 0.45 -18.37
N ALA A 241 2.83 1.30 -17.65
CA ALA A 241 3.15 2.71 -17.53
C ALA A 241 4.54 2.91 -16.91
N THR A 242 4.84 2.22 -15.81
CA THR A 242 6.16 2.26 -15.16
C THR A 242 7.30 1.80 -16.08
N LEU A 243 7.09 0.72 -16.84
CA LEU A 243 8.09 0.23 -17.77
C LEU A 243 8.34 1.18 -18.94
N LEU A 244 7.28 1.84 -19.46
CA LEU A 244 7.39 2.81 -20.55
C LEU A 244 8.01 4.14 -20.11
N GLU A 245 8.02 4.43 -18.83
CA GLU A 245 8.70 5.57 -18.23
C GLU A 245 10.23 5.33 -18.11
N LYS A 246 10.68 4.08 -18.09
CA LYS A 246 12.10 3.70 -18.09
C LYS A 246 12.68 3.79 -19.51
N ASP A 247 13.86 4.40 -19.67
CA ASP A 247 14.39 4.89 -20.94
C ASP A 247 14.61 3.87 -22.07
N ASP A 248 14.82 2.61 -21.80
CA ASP A 248 15.35 1.63 -22.78
C ASP A 248 14.43 0.46 -23.12
N ILE A 249 13.13 0.54 -22.83
CA ILE A 249 12.20 -0.55 -23.17
C ILE A 249 11.43 -0.26 -24.46
N THR A 250 11.34 -1.24 -25.33
CA THR A 250 10.44 -1.18 -26.49
C THR A 250 8.99 -1.48 -26.11
N VAL A 251 8.04 -1.05 -26.94
CA VAL A 251 6.62 -1.37 -26.72
C VAL A 251 6.37 -2.88 -26.77
N GLU A 252 7.12 -3.60 -27.61
CA GLU A 252 7.10 -5.05 -27.75
C GLU A 252 7.55 -5.72 -26.42
N GLU A 253 8.70 -5.34 -25.91
CA GLU A 253 9.23 -5.88 -24.63
C GLU A 253 8.30 -5.56 -23.47
N CYS A 254 7.75 -4.34 -23.42
CA CYS A 254 6.76 -3.95 -22.42
C CYS A 254 5.51 -4.84 -22.48
N SER A 255 5.01 -5.10 -23.69
CA SER A 255 3.87 -6.00 -23.93
C SER A 255 4.12 -7.41 -23.37
N VAL A 256 5.30 -7.98 -23.64
CA VAL A 256 5.70 -9.31 -23.18
C VAL A 256 5.82 -9.33 -21.65
N ARG A 257 6.51 -8.35 -21.05
CA ARG A 257 6.67 -8.25 -19.60
C ARG A 257 5.33 -8.10 -18.86
N CYS A 258 4.36 -7.42 -19.48
CA CYS A 258 3.00 -7.31 -18.93
C CYS A 258 2.14 -8.56 -19.21
N GLY A 259 2.71 -9.61 -19.81
CA GLY A 259 2.05 -10.89 -20.04
C GLY A 259 0.92 -10.80 -21.07
N TYR A 260 1.12 -10.03 -22.15
CA TYR A 260 0.24 -10.00 -23.32
C TYR A 260 0.78 -10.89 -24.43
N SER A 261 -0.11 -11.63 -25.08
CA SER A 261 0.23 -12.51 -26.18
C SER A 261 0.47 -11.78 -27.51
N SER A 262 0.07 -10.52 -27.60
CA SER A 262 0.34 -9.67 -28.77
C SER A 262 0.42 -8.20 -28.42
N VAL A 263 1.28 -7.47 -29.14
CA VAL A 263 1.45 -6.02 -29.02
C VAL A 263 0.15 -5.27 -29.33
N THR A 264 -0.66 -5.80 -30.27
CA THR A 264 -1.95 -5.20 -30.64
C THR A 264 -2.95 -5.26 -29.48
N ALA A 265 -3.08 -6.41 -28.81
CA ALA A 265 -3.95 -6.56 -27.64
C ALA A 265 -3.48 -5.65 -26.47
N PHE A 266 -2.17 -5.59 -26.26
CA PHE A 266 -1.55 -4.67 -25.30
C PHE A 266 -1.87 -3.21 -25.63
N GLY A 267 -1.62 -2.79 -26.86
CA GLY A 267 -1.86 -1.41 -27.32
C GLY A 267 -3.31 -0.97 -27.15
N THR A 268 -4.26 -1.87 -27.45
CA THR A 268 -5.70 -1.63 -27.25
C THR A 268 -6.03 -1.46 -25.76
N ALA A 269 -5.56 -2.37 -24.93
CA ALA A 269 -5.78 -2.32 -23.47
C ALA A 269 -5.17 -1.05 -22.85
N PHE A 270 -3.96 -0.70 -23.25
CA PHE A 270 -3.26 0.49 -22.77
C PHE A 270 -3.98 1.78 -23.18
N LYS A 271 -4.39 1.88 -24.45
CA LYS A 271 -5.16 3.03 -24.95
C LYS A 271 -6.51 3.16 -24.24
N GLN A 272 -7.17 2.05 -23.93
CA GLN A 272 -8.42 2.06 -23.16
C GLN A 272 -8.21 2.62 -21.74
N LYS A 273 -7.07 2.35 -21.11
CA LYS A 273 -6.77 2.81 -19.76
C LYS A 273 -6.30 4.27 -19.72
N TYR A 274 -5.38 4.65 -20.60
CA TYR A 274 -4.69 5.94 -20.53
C TYR A 274 -5.11 6.93 -21.62
N ASN A 275 -6.04 6.57 -22.49
CA ASN A 275 -6.54 7.37 -23.62
C ASN A 275 -5.47 7.73 -24.69
N VAL A 276 -4.26 7.19 -24.58
CA VAL A 276 -3.15 7.37 -25.51
C VAL A 276 -2.49 6.03 -25.81
N THR A 277 -1.80 5.93 -26.97
CA THR A 277 -1.06 4.70 -27.29
C THR A 277 0.19 4.57 -26.41
N PRO A 278 0.72 3.34 -26.17
CA PRO A 278 1.97 3.13 -25.44
C PRO A 278 3.13 4.00 -25.95
N LYS A 279 3.29 4.06 -27.28
CA LYS A 279 4.33 4.86 -27.93
C LYS A 279 4.16 6.36 -27.72
N THR A 280 2.93 6.86 -27.73
CA THR A 280 2.63 8.26 -27.45
C THR A 280 2.91 8.59 -25.98
N TYR A 281 2.49 7.70 -25.08
CA TYR A 281 2.75 7.83 -23.63
C TYR A 281 4.26 7.93 -23.34
N GLN A 282 5.06 7.00 -23.86
CA GLN A 282 6.51 6.96 -23.70
C GLN A 282 7.18 8.26 -24.21
N LYS A 283 6.76 8.76 -25.39
CA LYS A 283 7.29 10.01 -25.94
C LYS A 283 6.95 11.23 -25.10
N SER A 284 5.70 11.32 -24.59
CA SER A 284 5.27 12.45 -23.78
C SER A 284 6.03 12.53 -22.46
N TYR A 285 6.32 11.37 -21.86
CA TYR A 285 7.12 11.29 -20.64
C TYR A 285 8.57 11.75 -20.87
N LYS A 286 9.25 11.22 -21.90
CA LYS A 286 10.62 11.64 -22.28
C LYS A 286 10.73 13.15 -22.53
N ASN A 287 9.74 13.73 -23.17
CA ASN A 287 9.71 15.17 -23.41
C ASN A 287 9.45 16.02 -22.16
N ALA A 288 8.82 15.45 -21.13
CA ALA A 288 8.57 16.13 -19.85
C ALA A 288 9.78 16.10 -18.91
N VAL A 289 10.60 15.05 -18.98
CA VAL A 289 11.81 14.86 -18.16
C VAL A 289 13.00 15.67 -18.71
N ASN A 290 13.03 15.95 -20.04
CA ASN A 290 14.11 16.71 -20.71
C ASN A 290 13.85 18.23 -20.77
N LYS A 291 12.84 18.73 -20.07
CA LYS A 291 12.57 20.17 -19.86
C LYS A 291 12.81 20.56 -18.41
#